data_e49028f6ccb6d2467fa59959c0f72b76
#
_entry.id   e49028f6ccb6d2467fa59959c0f72b76
#
_cell.length_a   1.000
_cell.length_b   1.000
_cell.length_c   1.000
_cell.angle_alpha   90.00
_cell.angle_beta   90.00
_cell.angle_gamma   90.00
#
_symmetry.space_group_name_H-M   'P 1'
#
loop_
_entity.id
_entity.type
_entity.pdbx_description
1 polymer ?
#
loop_
_entity_poly.entity_id
_entity_poly.type
_entity_poly.pdbx_seq_one_letter_code
_entity_poly.pdbx_strand_id
1 'polypeptide(L)'
;YPNADAYLHCGDSESPESELDGFVSVKGNNDMYYDYPSQVILDLDGVRILLIHGHQYPMYHMVERLILKAKEEECQLVLYGHSHAFKVTREDGITLVNPGSIHHNRDASLPSYALITLNKGEITIERKEYPWPEKKRKWF
;
A
#
# COMPACT_ATOMS: atom_id res chain seq x y z
N TYR A 1 -12.98 -6.00 6.95
CA TYR A 1 -13.69 -4.76 7.35
C TYR A 1 -14.73 -4.38 6.30
N PRO A 2 -15.94 -4.96 6.36
CA PRO A 2 -16.96 -4.70 5.33
C PRO A 2 -17.49 -3.25 5.32
N ASN A 3 -17.22 -2.50 6.36
CA ASN A 3 -17.66 -1.11 6.47
C ASN A 3 -16.56 -0.08 6.22
N ALA A 4 -15.42 -0.49 5.68
CA ALA A 4 -14.37 0.45 5.33
C ALA A 4 -14.81 1.34 4.17
N ASP A 5 -14.35 2.59 4.16
CA ASP A 5 -14.71 3.54 3.11
C ASP A 5 -13.94 3.30 1.81
N ALA A 6 -12.80 2.66 1.88
CA ALA A 6 -12.01 2.32 0.70
C ALA A 6 -11.12 1.11 0.96
N TYR A 7 -10.86 0.35 -0.09
CA TYR A 7 -9.93 -0.77 -0.09
C TYR A 7 -8.86 -0.48 -1.12
N LEU A 8 -7.60 -0.41 -0.69
CA LEU A 8 -6.49 0.01 -1.55
C LEU A 8 -5.44 -1.09 -1.61
N HIS A 9 -4.90 -1.32 -2.81
CA HIS A 9 -3.85 -2.31 -3.04
C HIS A 9 -2.63 -1.63 -3.66
N CYS A 10 -1.46 -1.85 -3.08
CA CYS A 10 -0.23 -1.15 -3.48
C CYS A 10 0.52 -1.82 -4.65
N GLY A 11 -0.10 -2.75 -5.35
CA GLY A 11 0.48 -3.41 -6.53
C GLY A 11 0.93 -4.84 -6.25
N ASP A 12 1.29 -5.55 -7.31
CA ASP A 12 1.69 -6.96 -7.29
C ASP A 12 0.58 -7.89 -6.78
N SER A 13 -0.66 -7.60 -7.16
CA SER A 13 -1.77 -8.50 -6.86
C SER A 13 -1.67 -9.79 -7.67
N GLU A 14 -1.06 -9.71 -8.85
CA GLU A 14 -0.95 -10.81 -9.82
C GLU A 14 -2.31 -11.37 -10.21
N SER A 15 -3.35 -10.52 -10.13
CA SER A 15 -4.73 -10.89 -10.46
C SER A 15 -5.33 -9.82 -11.36
N PRO A 16 -6.24 -10.20 -12.29
CA PRO A 16 -6.93 -9.21 -13.12
C PRO A 16 -7.84 -8.31 -12.27
N GLU A 17 -8.12 -7.10 -12.78
CA GLU A 17 -8.97 -6.14 -12.09
C GLU A 17 -10.31 -6.71 -11.64
N SER A 18 -10.88 -7.60 -12.45
CA SER A 18 -12.18 -8.22 -12.15
C SER A 18 -12.15 -9.06 -10.86
N GLU A 19 -10.97 -9.55 -10.46
CA GLU A 19 -10.82 -10.34 -9.23
C GLU A 19 -10.56 -9.47 -8.02
N LEU A 20 -10.26 -8.18 -8.20
CA LEU A 20 -10.06 -7.21 -7.13
C LEU A 20 -11.23 -6.27 -7.00
N ASP A 21 -12.44 -6.78 -7.19
CA ASP A 21 -13.66 -5.98 -7.08
C ASP A 21 -13.74 -5.30 -5.71
N GLY A 22 -13.97 -3.99 -5.71
CA GLY A 22 -13.99 -3.19 -4.51
C GLY A 22 -12.63 -2.62 -4.09
N PHE A 23 -11.54 -3.06 -4.71
CA PHE A 23 -10.19 -2.51 -4.46
C PHE A 23 -9.80 -1.50 -5.52
N VAL A 24 -9.13 -0.43 -5.08
CA VAL A 24 -8.38 0.45 -5.97
C VAL A 24 -6.94 -0.04 -5.94
N SER A 25 -6.39 -0.40 -7.08
CA SER A 25 -5.06 -0.99 -7.18
C SER A 25 -4.19 -0.24 -8.18
N VAL A 26 -2.87 -0.32 -7.98
CA VAL A 26 -1.87 0.15 -8.92
C VAL A 26 -1.06 -1.02 -9.47
N LYS A 27 -0.34 -0.78 -10.57
CA LYS A 27 0.49 -1.78 -11.21
C LYS A 27 1.82 -1.94 -10.48
N GLY A 28 2.11 -3.16 -10.02
CA GLY A 28 3.42 -3.53 -9.53
C GLY A 28 4.27 -4.14 -10.63
N ASN A 29 5.51 -4.48 -10.31
CA ASN A 29 6.42 -5.06 -11.31
C ASN A 29 6.03 -6.49 -11.73
N ASN A 30 5.20 -7.17 -10.94
CA ASN A 30 4.70 -8.52 -11.26
C ASN A 30 3.33 -8.51 -11.93
N ASP A 31 2.79 -7.33 -12.23
CA ASP A 31 1.45 -7.16 -12.82
C ASP A 31 1.50 -6.76 -14.30
N MET A 32 2.59 -7.05 -15.00
CA MET A 32 2.82 -6.56 -16.37
C MET A 32 1.79 -7.01 -17.40
N TYR A 33 1.07 -8.08 -17.10
CA TYR A 33 0.03 -8.61 -18.00
C TYR A 33 -1.37 -8.11 -17.65
N TYR A 34 -1.50 -7.29 -16.62
CA TYR A 34 -2.78 -6.78 -16.15
C TYR A 34 -2.85 -5.26 -16.32
N ASP A 35 -4.04 -4.75 -16.55
CA ASP A 35 -4.25 -3.36 -16.92
C ASP A 35 -4.55 -2.47 -15.71
N TYR A 36 -3.58 -2.34 -14.81
CA TYR A 36 -3.67 -1.45 -13.67
C TYR A 36 -2.97 -0.12 -13.95
N PRO A 37 -3.46 1.01 -13.39
CA PRO A 37 -2.74 2.27 -13.49
C PRO A 37 -1.42 2.20 -12.72
N SER A 38 -0.42 2.99 -13.17
CA SER A 38 0.87 3.03 -12.50
C SER A 38 0.82 3.78 -11.17
N GLN A 39 -0.12 4.70 -11.03
CA GLN A 39 -0.38 5.42 -9.78
C GLN A 39 -1.82 5.91 -9.75
N VAL A 40 -2.33 6.14 -8.55
CA VAL A 40 -3.66 6.69 -8.34
C VAL A 40 -3.56 7.77 -7.27
N ILE A 41 -4.27 8.88 -7.48
CA ILE A 41 -4.36 9.95 -6.49
C ILE A 41 -5.81 10.04 -6.04
N LEU A 42 -6.02 9.99 -4.71
CA LEU A 42 -7.34 10.00 -4.09
C LEU A 42 -7.42 11.12 -3.07
N ASP A 43 -8.60 11.73 -2.94
CA ASP A 43 -8.87 12.70 -1.89
C ASP A 43 -9.92 12.11 -0.96
N LEU A 44 -9.53 11.85 0.30
CA LEU A 44 -10.40 11.28 1.32
C LEU A 44 -10.26 12.08 2.61
N ASP A 45 -11.38 12.59 3.10
CA ASP A 45 -11.47 13.30 4.39
C ASP A 45 -10.40 14.39 4.56
N GLY A 46 -10.19 15.19 3.53
CA GLY A 46 -9.22 16.28 3.56
C GLY A 46 -7.77 15.88 3.38
N VAL A 47 -7.51 14.60 3.12
CA VAL A 47 -6.16 14.08 2.88
C VAL A 47 -6.03 13.65 1.44
N ARG A 48 -5.00 14.14 0.76
CA ARG A 48 -4.70 13.73 -0.61
C ARG A 48 -3.69 12.59 -0.57
N ILE A 49 -4.05 11.47 -1.19
CA ILE A 49 -3.33 10.21 -1.07
C ILE A 49 -2.72 9.82 -2.41
N LEU A 50 -1.43 9.52 -2.42
CA LEU A 50 -0.74 8.92 -3.56
C LEU A 50 -0.62 7.42 -3.32
N LEU A 51 -1.22 6.63 -4.21
CA LEU A 51 -1.12 5.18 -4.21
C LEU A 51 -0.21 4.77 -5.37
N ILE A 52 0.91 4.12 -5.06
CA ILE A 52 1.92 3.75 -6.05
C ILE A 52 2.72 2.55 -5.54
N HIS A 53 3.11 1.64 -6.43
CA HIS A 53 3.89 0.48 -6.01
C HIS A 53 5.31 0.85 -5.59
N GLY A 54 5.96 1.70 -6.37
CA GLY A 54 7.31 2.17 -6.06
C GLY A 54 8.43 1.45 -6.81
N HIS A 55 8.12 0.43 -7.60
CA HIS A 55 9.14 -0.32 -8.35
C HIS A 55 9.85 0.51 -9.42
N GLN A 56 9.29 1.68 -9.76
CA GLN A 56 9.89 2.62 -10.70
C GLN A 56 11.16 3.26 -10.16
N TYR A 57 11.38 3.22 -8.85
CA TYR A 57 12.50 3.88 -8.18
C TYR A 57 13.46 2.86 -7.59
N PRO A 58 14.79 3.18 -7.54
CA PRO A 58 15.73 2.31 -6.85
C PRO A 58 15.33 2.12 -5.38
N MET A 59 15.43 0.90 -4.87
CA MET A 59 14.95 0.56 -3.54
C MET A 59 15.52 1.46 -2.44
N TYR A 60 16.82 1.75 -2.49
CA TYR A 60 17.48 2.54 -1.44
C TYR A 60 17.23 4.05 -1.56
N HIS A 61 16.62 4.51 -2.66
CA HIS A 61 16.20 5.91 -2.84
C HIS A 61 14.69 6.06 -2.94
N MET A 62 13.95 4.98 -2.78
CA MET A 62 12.52 4.98 -3.00
C MET A 62 11.77 5.97 -2.11
N VAL A 63 12.07 5.98 -0.81
CA VAL A 63 11.39 6.89 0.12
C VAL A 63 11.62 8.35 -0.25
N GLU A 64 12.87 8.72 -0.55
CA GLU A 64 13.20 10.09 -0.96
C GLU A 64 12.45 10.50 -2.23
N ARG A 65 12.38 9.61 -3.21
CA ARG A 65 11.68 9.87 -4.47
C ARG A 65 10.18 9.98 -4.29
N LEU A 66 9.61 9.14 -3.42
CA LEU A 66 8.19 9.21 -3.12
C LEU A 66 7.82 10.49 -2.38
N ILE A 67 8.68 10.99 -1.51
CA ILE A 67 8.47 12.28 -0.84
C ILE A 67 8.45 13.40 -1.87
N LEU A 68 9.40 13.41 -2.80
CA LEU A 68 9.44 14.43 -3.88
C LEU A 68 8.18 14.35 -4.75
N LYS A 69 7.75 13.15 -5.10
CA LYS A 69 6.54 12.94 -5.89
C LYS A 69 5.30 13.44 -5.14
N ALA A 70 5.21 13.16 -3.84
CA ALA A 70 4.11 13.61 -3.01
C ALA A 70 4.05 15.13 -2.94
N LYS A 71 5.20 15.80 -2.86
CA LYS A 71 5.27 17.27 -2.87
C LYS A 71 4.79 17.84 -4.20
N GLU A 72 5.21 17.24 -5.31
CA GLU A 72 4.76 17.65 -6.65
C GLU A 72 3.24 17.53 -6.80
N GLU A 73 2.66 16.45 -6.29
CA GLU A 73 1.24 16.16 -6.42
C GLU A 73 0.42 16.72 -5.25
N GLU A 74 1.05 17.42 -4.32
CA GLU A 74 0.42 18.00 -3.13
C GLU A 74 -0.28 16.95 -2.26
N CYS A 75 0.34 15.78 -2.09
CA CYS A 75 -0.17 14.68 -1.28
C CYS A 75 0.41 14.71 0.13
N GLN A 76 -0.39 14.35 1.13
CA GLN A 76 0.03 14.25 2.52
C GLN A 76 0.28 12.80 2.95
N LEU A 77 -0.27 11.85 2.21
CA LEU A 77 -0.14 10.42 2.52
C LEU A 77 0.29 9.68 1.25
N VAL A 78 1.29 8.83 1.40
CA VAL A 78 1.76 7.95 0.32
C VAL A 78 1.61 6.51 0.78
N LEU A 79 0.92 5.71 -0.03
CA LEU A 79 0.78 4.28 0.18
C LEU A 79 1.57 3.58 -0.90
N TYR A 80 2.55 2.77 -0.50
CA TYR A 80 3.45 2.13 -1.45
C TYR A 80 3.77 0.69 -1.02
N GLY A 81 4.38 -0.07 -1.92
CA GLY A 81 4.70 -1.46 -1.66
C GLY A 81 6.12 -1.81 -2.08
N HIS A 82 6.26 -2.86 -2.87
CA HIS A 82 7.49 -3.38 -3.47
C HIS A 82 8.46 -4.04 -2.49
N SER A 83 8.83 -3.41 -1.37
CA SER A 83 9.78 -3.99 -0.41
C SER A 83 9.20 -5.15 0.40
N HIS A 84 7.86 -5.29 0.45
CA HIS A 84 7.16 -6.32 1.22
C HIS A 84 7.51 -6.31 2.72
N ALA A 85 7.80 -5.13 3.26
CA ALA A 85 8.06 -4.94 4.68
C ALA A 85 7.22 -3.79 5.21
N PHE A 86 6.54 -4.00 6.32
CA PHE A 86 5.72 -2.95 6.93
C PHE A 86 6.61 -1.82 7.44
N LYS A 87 6.29 -0.60 7.04
CA LYS A 87 7.05 0.57 7.46
C LYS A 87 6.18 1.82 7.43
N VAL A 88 6.34 2.66 8.45
CA VAL A 88 5.73 3.99 8.49
C VAL A 88 6.85 5.02 8.60
N THR A 89 6.83 6.00 7.70
CA THR A 89 7.81 7.09 7.69
C THR A 89 7.05 8.40 7.71
N ARG A 90 7.46 9.34 8.58
CA ARG A 90 6.87 10.68 8.63
C ARG A 90 7.97 11.69 8.46
N GLU A 91 7.93 12.44 7.36
CA GLU A 91 8.98 13.39 7.02
C GLU A 91 8.40 14.52 6.18
N ASP A 92 8.80 15.76 6.48
CA ASP A 92 8.37 16.96 5.74
C ASP A 92 6.85 17.11 5.65
N GLY A 93 6.12 16.71 6.69
CA GLY A 93 4.66 16.79 6.70
C GLY A 93 3.98 15.70 5.88
N ILE A 94 4.74 14.77 5.35
CA ILE A 94 4.22 13.67 4.53
C ILE A 94 4.36 12.37 5.31
N THR A 95 3.30 11.56 5.30
CA THR A 95 3.29 10.23 5.90
C THR A 95 3.36 9.19 4.81
N LEU A 96 4.33 8.28 4.90
CA LEU A 96 4.48 7.17 3.95
C LEU A 96 4.23 5.87 4.68
N VAL A 97 3.40 5.01 4.08
CA VAL A 97 3.05 3.72 4.67
C VAL A 97 3.28 2.62 3.65
N ASN A 98 4.09 1.65 4.04
CA ASN A 98 4.15 0.37 3.36
C ASN A 98 3.43 -0.64 4.26
N PRO A 99 2.30 -1.19 3.82
CA PRO A 99 1.51 -2.09 4.68
C PRO A 99 2.12 -3.49 4.82
N GLY A 100 3.26 -3.76 4.21
CA GLY A 100 3.82 -5.09 4.11
C GLY A 100 3.10 -5.90 3.05
N SER A 101 3.18 -7.21 3.15
CA SER A 101 2.50 -8.11 2.23
C SER A 101 1.53 -9.00 2.99
N ILE A 102 0.38 -9.25 2.40
CA ILE A 102 -0.60 -10.18 2.97
C ILE A 102 -0.19 -11.64 2.71
N HIS A 103 0.76 -11.85 1.82
CA HIS A 103 1.27 -13.19 1.50
C HIS A 103 2.67 -13.42 2.04
N HIS A 104 3.58 -12.47 1.88
CA HIS A 104 4.99 -12.66 2.20
C HIS A 104 5.68 -11.33 2.51
N ASN A 105 6.24 -11.22 3.71
CA ASN A 105 7.05 -10.08 4.13
C ASN A 105 8.52 -10.46 4.10
N ARG A 106 9.38 -9.59 3.55
CA ARG A 106 10.81 -9.84 3.40
C ARG A 106 11.59 -9.83 4.71
N ASP A 107 11.03 -9.18 5.73
CA ASP A 107 11.65 -9.12 7.06
C ASP A 107 11.29 -10.34 7.93
N ALA A 108 10.68 -11.36 7.34
CA ALA A 108 10.22 -12.59 8.00
C ALA A 108 9.08 -12.38 9.00
N SER A 109 8.50 -11.18 9.05
CA SER A 109 7.32 -10.94 9.89
C SER A 109 6.08 -11.62 9.29
N LEU A 110 5.04 -11.78 10.09
CA LEU A 110 3.77 -12.34 9.62
C LEU A 110 3.16 -11.46 8.54
N PRO A 111 2.38 -12.05 7.61
CA PRO A 111 1.64 -11.27 6.61
C PRO A 111 0.84 -10.16 7.29
N SER A 112 0.80 -8.99 6.66
CA SER A 112 0.23 -7.81 7.29
C SER A 112 -0.55 -6.94 6.31
N TYR A 113 -1.39 -6.09 6.87
CA TYR A 113 -2.03 -4.99 6.17
C TYR A 113 -2.10 -3.79 7.11
N ALA A 114 -2.42 -2.64 6.57
CA ALA A 114 -2.57 -1.42 7.36
C ALA A 114 -4.04 -1.02 7.43
N LEU A 115 -4.49 -0.68 8.62
CA LEU A 115 -5.76 -0.01 8.84
C LEU A 115 -5.47 1.47 9.07
N ILE A 116 -5.96 2.30 8.16
CA ILE A 116 -5.69 3.73 8.20
C ILE A 116 -7.00 4.46 8.50
N THR A 117 -6.96 5.30 9.53
CA THR A 117 -8.11 6.13 9.91
C THR A 117 -7.77 7.59 9.64
N LEU A 118 -8.64 8.26 8.89
CA LEU A 118 -8.51 9.68 8.61
C LEU A 118 -9.60 10.42 9.38
N ASN A 119 -9.21 11.44 10.13
CA ASN A 119 -10.14 12.24 10.89
C ASN A 119 -9.70 13.70 10.87
N LYS A 120 -10.39 14.53 10.09
CA LYS A 120 -10.12 15.96 9.95
C LYS A 120 -8.66 16.26 9.64
N GLY A 121 -8.07 15.50 8.71
CA GLY A 121 -6.68 15.65 8.32
C GLY A 121 -5.69 14.88 9.18
N GLU A 122 -6.13 14.30 10.29
CA GLU A 122 -5.31 13.45 11.13
C GLU A 122 -5.22 12.04 10.55
N ILE A 123 -4.01 11.47 10.52
CA ILE A 123 -3.75 10.15 9.93
C ILE A 123 -3.29 9.22 11.03
N THR A 124 -4.09 8.19 11.32
CA THR A 124 -3.77 7.15 12.28
C THR A 124 -3.56 5.84 11.56
N ILE A 125 -2.47 5.14 11.86
CA ILE A 125 -2.07 3.93 11.15
C ILE A 125 -1.89 2.80 12.14
N GLU A 126 -2.55 1.67 11.88
CA GLU A 126 -2.40 0.46 12.67
C GLU A 126 -1.92 -0.68 11.77
N ARG A 127 -0.87 -1.37 12.21
CA ARG A 127 -0.44 -2.61 11.57
C ARG A 127 -1.34 -3.74 12.06
N LYS A 128 -1.90 -4.50 11.12
CA LYS A 128 -2.70 -5.70 11.44
C LYS A 128 -2.02 -6.91 10.80
N GLU A 129 -1.94 -7.99 11.53
CA GLU A 129 -1.41 -9.24 11.02
C GLU A 129 -2.55 -10.07 10.43
N TYR A 130 -2.26 -10.79 9.36
CA TYR A 130 -3.21 -11.67 8.71
C TYR A 130 -2.81 -13.11 8.97
N PRO A 131 -3.42 -13.76 9.97
CA PRO A 131 -3.09 -15.16 10.27
C PRO A 131 -3.77 -16.08 9.27
N TRP A 132 -2.99 -16.82 8.50
CA TRP A 132 -3.53 -17.84 7.62
C TRP A 132 -4.12 -18.98 8.46
N PRO A 133 -5.25 -19.60 8.03
CA PRO A 133 -5.82 -20.72 8.75
C PRO A 133 -4.79 -21.83 8.95
N GLU A 134 -4.73 -22.38 10.16
CA GLU A 134 -3.76 -23.40 10.51
C GLU A 134 -3.83 -24.64 9.61
N LYS A 135 -5.03 -25.05 9.22
CA LYS A 135 -5.23 -26.17 8.30
C LYS A 135 -4.52 -25.99 6.97
N LYS A 136 -4.31 -24.75 6.51
CA LYS A 136 -3.55 -24.46 5.29
C LYS A 136 -2.05 -24.70 5.48
N ARG A 137 -1.57 -24.53 6.69
CA ARG A 137 -0.16 -24.74 7.02
C ARG A 137 0.22 -26.22 7.02
N LYS A 138 -0.74 -27.10 7.26
CA LYS A 138 -0.51 -28.54 7.31
C LYS A 138 -0.32 -29.19 5.94
N TRP A 139 -0.49 -28.44 4.87
CA TRP A 139 -0.41 -28.94 3.50
C TRP A 139 1.00 -28.82 2.92
N PHE A 140 1.94 -28.37 3.71
CA PHE A 140 3.33 -28.17 3.29
C PHE A 140 4.27 -29.15 3.99
#